data_1d2a478592334358532acb40b94e78f8
#
_entry.id   1d2a478592334358532acb40b94e78f8
#
_cell.length_a   1.000
_cell.length_b   1.000
_cell.length_c   1.000
_cell.angle_alpha   90.00
_cell.angle_beta   90.00
_cell.angle_gamma   90.00
#
_symmetry.space_group_name_H-M   'P 1'
#
loop_
_entity.id
_entity.type
_entity.pdbx_description
1 polymer ?
#
loop_
_entity_poly.entity_id
_entity_poly.type
_entity_poly.pdbx_seq_one_letter_code
_entity_poly.pdbx_strand_id
1 'polypeptide(L)'
;WEKEHFRQTLDGEIYTMTAQRRNYIIQRLDSFMSDGGASYNQKLFTIEHVLPQHPPVHGSWPELWPDEQERMYWLNRIANLVPLTRQRNSAAQNYGFTTKKEKYFQSKGGTSSYVLTTQVINEPKWTPDVVKKRQETLNEVFAEKWELSPSRQSETDEGLFLLAGRGSSAMGYPIDKDCFLVLKGSRIAPDVTSGLPQNYVEQRKTLLEIGIVQSNVFTEDHVFTSASAAASIILGRSSNGRREWAKLDGRTLAQSGH
;
A
#
# COMPACT_ATOMS: atom_id res chain seq x y z
N TRP A 1 -16.66 12.54 4.18
CA TRP A 1 -16.98 11.38 3.33
C TRP A 1 -15.73 10.52 3.07
N GLU A 2 -14.61 11.10 2.69
CA GLU A 2 -13.34 10.39 2.44
C GLU A 2 -12.76 9.73 3.71
N LYS A 3 -12.81 10.41 4.84
CA LYS A 3 -12.31 9.89 6.13
C LYS A 3 -13.12 8.67 6.60
N GLU A 4 -14.43 8.69 6.42
CA GLU A 4 -15.29 7.58 6.81
C GLU A 4 -15.10 6.37 5.88
N HIS A 5 -15.00 6.61 4.57
CA HIS A 5 -14.70 5.56 3.61
C HIS A 5 -13.33 4.91 3.85
N PHE A 6 -12.34 5.72 4.24
CA PHE A 6 -11.02 5.22 4.59
C PHE A 6 -11.05 4.34 5.86
N ARG A 7 -11.76 4.77 6.92
CA ARG A 7 -11.96 3.93 8.12
C ARG A 7 -12.62 2.61 7.79
N GLN A 8 -13.70 2.64 7.01
CA GLN A 8 -14.38 1.42 6.55
C GLN A 8 -13.45 0.51 5.75
N THR A 9 -12.56 1.07 4.96
CA THR A 9 -11.54 0.31 4.22
C THR A 9 -10.55 -0.37 5.15
N LEU A 10 -10.07 0.32 6.18
CA LEU A 10 -9.14 -0.24 7.19
C LEU A 10 -9.81 -1.28 8.10
N ASP A 11 -11.11 -1.12 8.37
CA ASP A 11 -11.91 -2.12 9.08
C ASP A 11 -12.33 -3.29 8.20
N GLY A 12 -11.99 -3.26 6.92
CA GLY A 12 -12.26 -4.32 5.97
C GLY A 12 -11.21 -5.43 5.97
N GLU A 13 -11.40 -6.36 5.05
CA GLU A 13 -10.50 -7.50 4.82
C GLU A 13 -9.29 -7.09 3.97
N ILE A 14 -8.32 -6.42 4.56
CA ILE A 14 -7.14 -5.89 3.88
C ILE A 14 -6.38 -6.96 3.10
N TYR A 15 -6.32 -8.19 3.62
CA TYR A 15 -5.58 -9.26 2.95
C TYR A 15 -6.20 -9.67 1.61
N THR A 16 -7.50 -9.51 1.42
CA THR A 16 -8.20 -9.86 0.16
C THR A 16 -7.96 -8.85 -0.95
N MET A 17 -7.42 -7.69 -0.63
CA MET A 17 -7.02 -6.70 -1.63
C MET A 17 -5.89 -7.21 -2.53
N THR A 18 -5.65 -6.52 -3.65
CA THR A 18 -4.50 -6.82 -4.50
C THR A 18 -3.20 -6.77 -3.69
N ALA A 19 -2.22 -7.60 -4.08
CA ALA A 19 -0.93 -7.67 -3.38
C ALA A 19 -0.25 -6.28 -3.24
N GLN A 20 -0.37 -5.44 -4.25
CA GLN A 20 0.17 -4.08 -4.23
C GLN A 20 -0.52 -3.21 -3.17
N ARG A 21 -1.86 -3.19 -3.11
CA ARG A 21 -2.62 -2.38 -2.15
C ARG A 21 -2.34 -2.80 -0.71
N ARG A 22 -2.47 -4.11 -0.42
CA ARG A 22 -2.23 -4.60 0.94
C ARG A 22 -0.79 -4.41 1.40
N ASN A 23 0.20 -4.63 0.51
CA ASN A 23 1.60 -4.40 0.84
C ASN A 23 1.86 -2.93 1.14
N TYR A 24 1.30 -2.02 0.33
CA TYR A 24 1.41 -0.59 0.55
C TYR A 24 0.82 -0.17 1.91
N ILE A 25 -0.38 -0.63 2.24
CA ILE A 25 -1.04 -0.31 3.52
C ILE A 25 -0.18 -0.78 4.70
N ILE A 26 0.29 -2.03 4.68
CA ILE A 26 1.10 -2.60 5.77
C ILE A 26 2.45 -1.90 5.89
N GLN A 27 3.14 -1.63 4.78
CA GLN A 27 4.41 -0.91 4.80
C GLN A 27 4.25 0.52 5.31
N ARG A 28 3.19 1.20 4.89
CA ARG A 28 2.90 2.57 5.30
C ARG A 28 2.63 2.64 6.80
N LEU A 29 1.84 1.70 7.32
CA LEU A 29 1.55 1.60 8.74
C LEU A 29 2.82 1.31 9.57
N ASP A 30 3.61 0.34 9.13
CA ASP A 30 4.90 0.02 9.79
C ASP A 30 5.85 1.23 9.78
N SER A 31 5.90 1.97 8.67
CA SER A 31 6.68 3.21 8.54
C SER A 31 6.19 4.32 9.49
N PHE A 32 4.88 4.50 9.64
CA PHE A 32 4.33 5.48 10.57
C PHE A 32 4.71 5.18 12.02
N MET A 33 4.77 3.90 12.36
CA MET A 33 5.11 3.45 13.70
C MET A 33 6.62 3.36 13.96
N SER A 34 7.45 3.49 12.93
CA SER A 34 8.92 3.53 13.00
C SER A 34 9.50 4.94 12.83
N ASP A 35 8.72 5.99 13.07
CA ASP A 35 9.09 7.40 12.91
C ASP A 35 9.67 7.72 11.52
N GLY A 36 9.21 6.99 10.49
CA GLY A 36 9.62 7.21 9.11
C GLY A 36 10.99 6.63 8.73
N GLY A 37 11.72 6.02 9.69
CA GLY A 37 13.07 5.47 9.45
C GLY A 37 13.11 4.08 8.82
N ALA A 38 11.96 3.46 8.51
CA ALA A 38 11.91 2.11 7.98
C ALA A 38 12.29 2.04 6.49
N SER A 39 13.15 1.10 6.16
CA SER A 39 13.52 0.77 4.77
C SER A 39 13.02 -0.63 4.43
N TYR A 40 12.33 -0.78 3.29
CA TYR A 40 11.70 -2.03 2.89
C TYR A 40 12.32 -2.59 1.60
N ASN A 41 12.80 -3.84 1.67
CA ASN A 41 13.19 -4.57 0.47
C ASN A 41 11.96 -5.29 -0.10
N GLN A 42 11.37 -4.74 -1.15
CA GLN A 42 10.15 -5.25 -1.81
C GLN A 42 10.26 -6.72 -2.24
N LYS A 43 11.46 -7.20 -2.62
CA LYS A 43 11.67 -8.60 -3.03
C LYS A 43 11.59 -9.58 -1.86
N LEU A 44 11.85 -9.10 -0.65
CA LEU A 44 11.85 -9.93 0.56
C LEU A 44 10.58 -9.76 1.39
N PHE A 45 9.83 -8.69 1.17
CA PHE A 45 8.63 -8.33 1.93
C PHE A 45 7.47 -9.28 1.60
N THR A 46 6.86 -9.83 2.65
CA THR A 46 5.61 -10.62 2.56
C THR A 46 4.74 -10.31 3.77
N ILE A 47 3.46 -10.67 3.69
CA ILE A 47 2.50 -10.50 4.77
C ILE A 47 2.12 -11.88 5.30
N GLU A 48 2.19 -12.04 6.60
CA GLU A 48 1.85 -13.26 7.33
C GLU A 48 0.60 -13.04 8.19
N HIS A 49 -0.22 -14.09 8.28
CA HIS A 49 -1.33 -14.17 9.24
C HIS A 49 -0.81 -14.66 10.59
N VAL A 50 -1.00 -13.89 11.65
CA VAL A 50 -0.65 -14.34 13.01
C VAL A 50 -1.56 -15.50 13.42
N LEU A 51 -2.88 -15.31 13.43
CA LEU A 51 -3.86 -16.39 13.42
C LEU A 51 -3.88 -17.00 12.00
N PRO A 52 -3.48 -18.26 11.83
CA PRO A 52 -3.31 -18.84 10.50
C PRO A 52 -4.64 -19.05 9.77
N GLN A 53 -4.60 -19.06 8.43
CA GLN A 53 -5.78 -19.30 7.61
C GLN A 53 -6.40 -20.68 7.83
N HIS A 54 -5.58 -21.68 8.13
CA HIS A 54 -6.00 -23.05 8.40
C HIS A 54 -5.40 -23.51 9.73
N PRO A 55 -5.95 -23.08 10.88
CA PRO A 55 -5.42 -23.48 12.17
C PRO A 55 -5.62 -24.99 12.35
N PRO A 56 -4.66 -25.69 12.99
CA PRO A 56 -4.82 -27.10 13.34
C PRO A 56 -6.07 -27.31 14.21
N VAL A 57 -6.74 -28.45 14.00
CA VAL A 57 -7.94 -28.83 14.77
C VAL A 57 -7.61 -29.02 16.25
N HIS A 58 -6.36 -29.38 16.57
CA HIS A 58 -5.86 -29.56 17.93
C HIS A 58 -4.75 -28.55 18.22
N GLY A 59 -4.60 -28.16 19.49
CA GLY A 59 -3.57 -27.23 19.95
C GLY A 59 -4.15 -25.91 20.45
N SER A 60 -3.31 -24.90 20.60
CA SER A 60 -3.67 -23.63 21.25
C SER A 60 -4.68 -22.78 20.46
N TRP A 61 -4.79 -22.94 19.13
CA TRP A 61 -5.66 -22.08 18.34
C TRP A 61 -7.15 -22.31 18.63
N PRO A 62 -7.70 -23.55 18.65
CA PRO A 62 -9.09 -23.77 19.03
C PRO A 62 -9.44 -23.32 20.46
N GLU A 63 -8.46 -23.39 21.38
CA GLU A 63 -8.65 -22.94 22.76
C GLU A 63 -8.71 -21.40 22.86
N LEU A 64 -7.87 -20.70 22.12
CA LEU A 64 -7.80 -19.24 22.11
C LEU A 64 -8.89 -18.60 21.24
N TRP A 65 -9.38 -19.33 20.24
CA TRP A 65 -10.34 -18.88 19.24
C TRP A 65 -11.44 -19.94 19.06
N PRO A 66 -12.30 -20.15 20.06
CA PRO A 66 -13.32 -21.20 20.02
C PRO A 66 -14.43 -20.89 19.00
N ASP A 67 -14.74 -19.61 18.76
CA ASP A 67 -15.76 -19.19 17.81
C ASP A 67 -15.16 -19.09 16.40
N GLU A 68 -15.69 -19.91 15.48
CA GLU A 68 -15.27 -19.93 14.09
C GLU A 68 -15.67 -18.66 13.33
N GLN A 69 -16.82 -18.07 13.63
CA GLN A 69 -17.27 -16.84 12.98
C GLN A 69 -16.36 -15.67 13.37
N GLU A 70 -15.96 -15.60 14.64
CA GLU A 70 -15.03 -14.60 15.12
C GLU A 70 -13.62 -14.80 14.50
N ARG A 71 -13.16 -16.07 14.37
CA ARG A 71 -11.92 -16.36 13.63
C ARG A 71 -11.96 -15.87 12.19
N MET A 72 -13.03 -16.16 11.47
CA MET A 72 -13.20 -15.71 10.09
C MET A 72 -13.28 -14.20 9.99
N TYR A 73 -13.96 -13.54 10.91
CA TYR A 73 -14.09 -12.10 10.97
C TYR A 73 -12.72 -11.39 11.09
N TRP A 74 -11.83 -11.89 11.94
CA TRP A 74 -10.53 -11.28 12.19
C TRP A 74 -9.43 -11.73 11.22
N LEU A 75 -9.62 -12.83 10.50
CA LEU A 75 -8.58 -13.50 9.72
C LEU A 75 -7.84 -12.55 8.77
N ASN A 76 -8.57 -11.84 7.93
CA ASN A 76 -8.02 -11.02 6.84
C ASN A 76 -7.90 -9.53 7.19
N ARG A 77 -8.23 -9.15 8.42
CA ARG A 77 -8.15 -7.76 8.88
C ARG A 77 -6.71 -7.39 9.24
N ILE A 78 -6.43 -6.09 9.14
CA ILE A 78 -5.07 -5.56 9.35
C ILE A 78 -4.49 -5.96 10.71
N ALA A 79 -5.32 -6.06 11.74
CA ALA A 79 -4.90 -6.45 13.08
C ALA A 79 -4.29 -7.84 13.16
N ASN A 80 -4.68 -8.77 12.28
CA ASN A 80 -4.12 -10.12 12.23
C ASN A 80 -2.91 -10.27 11.29
N LEU A 81 -2.48 -9.19 10.66
CA LEU A 81 -1.45 -9.21 9.63
C LEU A 81 -0.14 -8.60 10.14
N VAL A 82 0.97 -9.22 9.78
CA VAL A 82 2.32 -8.72 10.07
C VAL A 82 3.24 -8.86 8.87
N PRO A 83 4.17 -7.91 8.66
CA PRO A 83 5.21 -8.06 7.66
C PRO A 83 6.28 -9.06 8.12
N LEU A 84 6.69 -9.94 7.23
CA LEU A 84 7.82 -10.86 7.41
C LEU A 84 8.68 -10.91 6.16
N THR A 85 9.91 -11.39 6.29
CA THR A 85 10.67 -11.80 5.12
C THR A 85 10.09 -13.08 4.54
N ARG A 86 10.17 -13.23 3.20
CA ARG A 86 9.64 -14.40 2.48
C ARG A 86 10.08 -15.74 3.09
N GLN A 87 11.36 -15.86 3.45
CA GLN A 87 11.90 -17.06 4.05
C GLN A 87 11.22 -17.42 5.38
N ARG A 88 11.00 -16.42 6.25
CA ARG A 88 10.36 -16.61 7.55
C ARG A 88 8.88 -16.91 7.43
N ASN A 89 8.19 -16.23 6.52
CA ASN A 89 6.77 -16.45 6.25
C ASN A 89 6.53 -17.89 5.77
N SER A 90 7.29 -18.37 4.79
CA SER A 90 7.16 -19.75 4.30
C SER A 90 7.39 -20.80 5.38
N ALA A 91 8.20 -20.49 6.42
CA ALA A 91 8.49 -21.38 7.53
C ALA A 91 7.45 -21.28 8.68
N ALA A 92 6.75 -20.13 8.81
CA ALA A 92 5.82 -19.88 9.92
C ALA A 92 4.53 -20.72 9.85
N GLN A 93 4.07 -21.06 8.64
CA GLN A 93 2.93 -21.95 8.40
C GLN A 93 1.77 -21.78 9.42
N ASN A 94 1.17 -22.91 9.85
CA ASN A 94 0.03 -22.94 10.77
C ASN A 94 0.43 -23.25 12.22
N TYR A 95 1.70 -23.05 12.59
CA TYR A 95 2.16 -23.29 13.96
C TYR A 95 1.41 -22.45 14.99
N GLY A 96 1.36 -22.94 16.24
CA GLY A 96 0.82 -22.21 17.37
C GLY A 96 1.55 -20.89 17.62
N PHE A 97 0.88 -19.94 18.25
CA PHE A 97 1.37 -18.57 18.41
C PHE A 97 2.77 -18.50 19.06
N THR A 98 2.99 -19.23 20.13
CA THR A 98 4.31 -19.30 20.81
C THR A 98 5.42 -19.72 19.85
N THR A 99 5.18 -20.79 19.08
CA THR A 99 6.14 -21.28 18.09
C THR A 99 6.39 -20.26 16.97
N LYS A 100 5.33 -19.59 16.48
CA LYS A 100 5.49 -18.53 15.49
C LYS A 100 6.35 -17.39 16.03
N LYS A 101 6.11 -16.94 17.26
CA LYS A 101 6.90 -15.88 17.91
C LYS A 101 8.38 -16.26 17.99
N GLU A 102 8.68 -17.38 18.63
CA GLU A 102 10.03 -17.76 18.96
C GLU A 102 10.88 -18.14 17.75
N LYS A 103 10.28 -18.81 16.76
CA LYS A 103 11.05 -19.37 15.64
C LYS A 103 11.03 -18.50 14.39
N TYR A 104 9.96 -17.75 14.15
CA TYR A 104 9.73 -17.13 12.85
C TYR A 104 9.59 -15.61 12.90
N PHE A 105 8.98 -15.06 13.93
CA PHE A 105 8.78 -13.62 14.03
C PHE A 105 10.02 -12.90 14.53
N GLN A 106 10.77 -13.52 15.47
CA GLN A 106 11.98 -12.95 16.02
C GLN A 106 13.21 -13.17 15.13
N SER A 107 14.12 -12.20 15.12
CA SER A 107 15.49 -12.36 14.64
C SER A 107 16.36 -12.99 15.74
N LYS A 108 17.63 -13.28 15.43
CA LYS A 108 18.60 -13.79 16.43
C LYS A 108 18.77 -12.89 17.66
N GLY A 109 18.36 -11.61 17.58
CA GLY A 109 18.39 -10.64 18.69
C GLY A 109 17.05 -10.50 19.43
N GLY A 110 16.05 -11.37 19.19
CA GLY A 110 14.75 -11.31 19.88
C GLY A 110 13.79 -10.23 19.35
N THR A 111 14.15 -9.53 18.28
CA THR A 111 13.36 -8.46 17.67
C THR A 111 13.05 -8.75 16.21
N SER A 112 12.12 -7.99 15.62
CA SER A 112 11.87 -7.98 14.17
C SER A 112 12.43 -6.70 13.54
N SER A 113 12.72 -6.75 12.24
CA SER A 113 13.02 -5.55 11.46
C SER A 113 11.78 -4.69 11.21
N TYR A 114 10.59 -5.19 11.57
CA TYR A 114 9.31 -4.55 11.38
C TYR A 114 8.67 -4.25 12.73
N VAL A 115 8.21 -3.00 12.92
CA VAL A 115 7.58 -2.55 14.17
C VAL A 115 6.28 -3.30 14.42
N LEU A 116 5.47 -3.46 13.38
CA LEU A 116 4.20 -4.21 13.45
C LEU A 116 4.39 -5.66 13.91
N THR A 117 5.49 -6.31 13.51
CA THR A 117 5.82 -7.67 13.93
C THR A 117 6.36 -7.66 15.35
N THR A 118 7.16 -6.68 15.73
CA THR A 118 7.69 -6.52 17.10
C THR A 118 6.58 -6.34 18.12
N GLN A 119 5.51 -5.60 17.79
CA GLN A 119 4.33 -5.48 18.64
C GLN A 119 3.70 -6.86 18.94
N VAL A 120 3.53 -7.68 17.90
CA VAL A 120 2.97 -9.04 18.07
C VAL A 120 3.89 -9.95 18.88
N ILE A 121 5.20 -9.80 18.74
CA ILE A 121 6.19 -10.55 19.55
C ILE A 121 6.00 -10.26 21.06
N ASN A 122 5.65 -9.04 21.41
CA ASN A 122 5.47 -8.63 22.80
C ASN A 122 4.17 -9.12 23.44
N GLU A 123 3.20 -9.59 22.64
CA GLU A 123 1.95 -10.14 23.18
C GLU A 123 2.16 -11.52 23.79
N PRO A 124 1.63 -11.79 25.00
CA PRO A 124 1.74 -13.11 25.64
C PRO A 124 0.88 -14.17 24.94
N LYS A 125 -0.29 -13.78 24.44
CA LYS A 125 -1.26 -14.64 23.76
C LYS A 125 -1.89 -13.88 22.62
N TRP A 126 -2.40 -14.61 21.63
CA TRP A 126 -3.11 -14.02 20.48
C TRP A 126 -4.60 -14.37 20.55
N THR A 127 -5.36 -13.54 21.21
CA THR A 127 -6.79 -13.73 21.48
C THR A 127 -7.63 -12.72 20.70
N PRO A 128 -8.96 -12.93 20.56
CA PRO A 128 -9.86 -11.95 19.96
C PRO A 128 -9.74 -10.55 20.55
N ASP A 129 -9.66 -10.44 21.88
CA ASP A 129 -9.54 -9.15 22.58
C ASP A 129 -8.24 -8.42 22.22
N VAL A 130 -7.14 -9.16 22.12
CA VAL A 130 -5.83 -8.60 21.70
C VAL A 130 -5.90 -8.08 20.28
N VAL A 131 -6.50 -8.85 19.37
CA VAL A 131 -6.66 -8.47 17.97
C VAL A 131 -7.59 -7.27 17.83
N LYS A 132 -8.70 -7.24 18.55
CA LYS A 132 -9.64 -6.12 18.56
C LYS A 132 -8.94 -4.83 19.03
N LYS A 133 -8.27 -4.86 20.16
CA LYS A 133 -7.52 -3.71 20.68
C LYS A 133 -6.45 -3.24 19.70
N ARG A 134 -5.75 -4.19 19.07
CA ARG A 134 -4.76 -3.86 18.05
C ARG A 134 -5.40 -3.18 16.83
N GLN A 135 -6.57 -3.65 16.37
CA GLN A 135 -7.29 -3.01 15.26
C GLN A 135 -7.60 -1.54 15.56
N GLU A 136 -8.12 -1.28 16.77
CA GLU A 136 -8.42 0.08 17.25
C GLU A 136 -7.15 0.95 17.23
N THR A 137 -6.06 0.47 17.83
CA THR A 137 -4.77 1.20 17.84
C THR A 137 -4.23 1.47 16.44
N LEU A 138 -4.28 0.48 15.53
CA LEU A 138 -3.79 0.66 14.17
C LEU A 138 -4.65 1.66 13.38
N ASN A 139 -5.96 1.64 13.58
CA ASN A 139 -6.88 2.62 12.99
C ASN A 139 -6.62 4.04 13.52
N GLU A 140 -6.33 4.17 14.84
CA GLU A 140 -5.96 5.45 15.43
C GLU A 140 -4.66 6.02 14.85
N VAL A 141 -3.63 5.19 14.70
CA VAL A 141 -2.37 5.60 14.07
C VAL A 141 -2.60 6.11 12.65
N PHE A 142 -3.41 5.42 11.86
CA PHE A 142 -3.76 5.88 10.53
C PHE A 142 -4.55 7.18 10.55
N ALA A 143 -5.58 7.26 11.42
CA ALA A 143 -6.42 8.45 11.55
C ALA A 143 -5.57 9.66 11.95
N GLU A 144 -4.70 9.51 12.97
CA GLU A 144 -3.80 10.56 13.43
C GLU A 144 -2.86 11.03 12.31
N LYS A 145 -2.16 10.12 11.65
CA LYS A 145 -1.19 10.48 10.59
C LYS A 145 -1.84 11.04 9.33
N TRP A 146 -3.10 10.71 9.09
CA TRP A 146 -3.87 11.24 7.96
C TRP A 146 -4.63 12.52 8.29
N GLU A 147 -5.04 12.70 9.55
CA GLU A 147 -5.77 13.90 10.02
C GLU A 147 -4.85 15.06 10.38
N LEU A 148 -3.63 14.78 10.87
CA LEU A 148 -2.65 15.82 11.25
C LEU A 148 -1.92 16.44 10.07
N SER A 149 -2.41 16.29 8.87
CA SER A 149 -1.84 16.99 7.73
C SER A 149 -2.66 18.19 7.25
N PRO A 150 -2.98 19.22 8.09
CA PRO A 150 -3.10 20.56 7.54
C PRO A 150 -1.72 21.16 7.20
N SER A 151 -0.64 20.70 7.86
CA SER A 151 0.74 21.08 7.52
C SER A 151 1.33 20.31 6.33
N ARG A 152 0.69 19.26 5.85
CA ARG A 152 1.03 18.57 4.59
C ARG A 152 0.51 19.27 3.34
N GLN A 153 -0.24 20.36 3.45
CA GLN A 153 -0.39 21.24 2.28
C GLN A 153 0.96 21.75 1.78
N SER A 154 1.95 21.91 2.67
CA SER A 154 3.32 22.25 2.24
C SER A 154 4.18 21.04 1.82
N GLU A 155 3.99 19.85 2.41
CA GLU A 155 4.73 18.65 2.02
C GLU A 155 4.08 17.90 0.83
N THR A 156 2.74 17.99 0.65
CA THR A 156 2.08 17.52 -0.57
C THR A 156 2.42 18.40 -1.76
N ASP A 157 2.64 19.70 -1.55
CA ASP A 157 3.14 20.58 -2.60
C ASP A 157 4.63 20.29 -2.93
N GLU A 158 5.44 19.88 -1.97
CA GLU A 158 6.84 19.49 -2.25
C GLU A 158 6.99 18.20 -3.03
N GLY A 159 6.08 17.25 -2.89
CA GLY A 159 6.08 15.96 -3.60
C GLY A 159 5.18 15.90 -4.83
N LEU A 160 4.24 16.83 -4.98
CA LEU A 160 3.28 16.83 -6.07
C LEU A 160 3.91 17.33 -7.37
N PHE A 161 3.75 16.52 -8.40
CA PHE A 161 4.12 16.88 -9.77
C PHE A 161 2.86 17.04 -10.62
N LEU A 162 2.91 18.04 -11.47
CA LEU A 162 1.88 18.38 -12.43
C LEU A 162 2.36 18.04 -13.83
N LEU A 163 1.43 17.63 -14.68
CA LEU A 163 1.67 17.40 -16.09
C LEU A 163 0.52 17.98 -16.87
N ALA A 164 0.80 18.83 -17.85
CA ALA A 164 -0.20 19.44 -18.71
C ALA A 164 0.27 19.47 -20.16
N GLY A 165 -0.65 19.29 -21.09
CA GLY A 165 -0.38 19.36 -22.51
C GLY A 165 -1.41 18.61 -23.34
N ARG A 166 -1.61 18.99 -24.59
CA ARG A 166 -2.53 18.32 -25.52
C ARG A 166 -3.96 18.14 -24.97
N GLY A 167 -4.44 19.06 -24.15
CA GLY A 167 -5.76 18.95 -23.52
C GLY A 167 -5.81 17.99 -22.31
N SER A 168 -4.66 17.49 -21.85
CA SER A 168 -4.53 16.77 -20.60
C SER A 168 -4.11 17.67 -19.45
N SER A 169 -4.46 17.26 -18.24
CA SER A 169 -3.98 17.83 -16.96
C SER A 169 -3.96 16.74 -15.92
N ALA A 170 -2.82 16.48 -15.33
CA ALA A 170 -2.66 15.40 -14.38
C ALA A 170 -1.82 15.83 -13.19
N MET A 171 -2.07 15.16 -12.07
CA MET A 171 -1.35 15.29 -10.81
C MET A 171 -0.82 13.92 -10.39
N GLY A 172 0.34 13.87 -9.78
CA GLY A 172 0.90 12.60 -9.35
C GLY A 172 2.16 12.73 -8.51
N TYR A 173 2.63 11.58 -8.01
CA TYR A 173 3.80 11.45 -7.15
C TYR A 173 4.69 10.31 -7.61
N PRO A 174 6.04 10.44 -7.54
CA PRO A 174 6.92 9.27 -7.54
C PRO A 174 6.70 8.49 -6.23
N ILE A 175 6.41 7.19 -6.34
CA ILE A 175 6.27 6.31 -5.15
C ILE A 175 7.65 5.76 -4.78
N ASP A 176 8.41 5.37 -5.79
CA ASP A 176 9.79 4.88 -5.69
C ASP A 176 10.54 5.16 -7.01
N LYS A 177 11.72 4.59 -7.18
CA LYS A 177 12.53 4.79 -8.39
C LYS A 177 11.85 4.32 -9.69
N ASP A 178 10.92 3.39 -9.58
CA ASP A 178 10.34 2.66 -10.71
C ASP A 178 8.81 2.81 -10.81
N CYS A 179 8.13 3.49 -9.85
CA CYS A 179 6.68 3.63 -9.83
C CYS A 179 6.23 5.08 -9.71
N PHE A 180 5.13 5.41 -10.38
CA PHE A 180 4.55 6.74 -10.36
C PHE A 180 3.03 6.67 -10.17
N LEU A 181 2.52 7.32 -9.14
CA LEU A 181 1.09 7.42 -8.84
C LEU A 181 0.49 8.59 -9.59
N VAL A 182 -0.56 8.34 -10.35
CA VAL A 182 -1.43 9.37 -10.95
C VAL A 182 -2.71 9.45 -10.14
N LEU A 183 -3.08 10.65 -9.73
CA LEU A 183 -4.23 10.88 -8.87
C LEU A 183 -5.55 10.88 -9.66
N LYS A 184 -6.60 10.42 -8.98
CA LYS A 184 -7.99 10.58 -9.40
C LYS A 184 -8.28 12.02 -9.80
N GLY A 185 -9.10 12.20 -10.84
CA GLY A 185 -9.40 13.52 -11.40
C GLY A 185 -8.40 14.00 -12.45
N SER A 186 -7.25 13.32 -12.60
CA SER A 186 -6.31 13.58 -13.69
C SER A 186 -6.98 13.30 -15.04
N ARG A 187 -6.75 14.20 -16.00
CA ARG A 187 -7.33 14.11 -17.36
C ARG A 187 -6.26 13.69 -18.36
N ILE A 188 -6.56 12.71 -19.18
CA ILE A 188 -5.72 12.30 -20.31
C ILE A 188 -6.06 13.09 -21.57
N ALA A 189 -5.11 13.20 -22.49
CA ALA A 189 -5.33 13.84 -23.80
C ALA A 189 -6.46 13.11 -24.56
N PRO A 190 -7.33 13.82 -25.29
CA PRO A 190 -8.42 13.17 -26.02
C PRO A 190 -7.90 12.21 -27.09
N ASP A 191 -6.79 12.55 -27.75
CA ASP A 191 -6.24 11.81 -28.87
C ASP A 191 -4.82 11.29 -28.58
N VAL A 192 -4.42 10.26 -29.33
CA VAL A 192 -3.07 9.73 -29.37
C VAL A 192 -2.37 10.11 -30.66
N THR A 193 -1.04 10.28 -30.61
CA THR A 193 -0.24 10.48 -31.82
C THR A 193 0.29 9.14 -32.34
N SER A 194 0.67 9.11 -33.62
CA SER A 194 1.35 7.95 -34.22
C SER A 194 2.70 7.61 -33.56
N GLY A 195 3.27 8.53 -32.81
CA GLY A 195 4.52 8.32 -32.06
C GLY A 195 4.32 7.69 -30.67
N LEU A 196 3.11 7.38 -30.25
CA LEU A 196 2.90 6.64 -28.99
C LEU A 196 3.24 5.16 -29.20
N PRO A 197 4.16 4.58 -28.40
CA PRO A 197 4.51 3.15 -28.49
C PRO A 197 3.27 2.27 -28.33
N GLN A 198 3.21 1.17 -29.10
CA GLN A 198 2.05 0.28 -29.17
C GLN A 198 1.64 -0.28 -27.81
N ASN A 199 2.60 -0.64 -26.95
CA ASN A 199 2.32 -1.11 -25.60
C ASN A 199 1.57 -0.07 -24.74
N TYR A 200 1.81 1.23 -24.93
CA TYR A 200 1.09 2.29 -24.22
C TYR A 200 -0.27 2.57 -24.86
N VAL A 201 -0.43 2.36 -26.16
CA VAL A 201 -1.74 2.39 -26.82
C VAL A 201 -2.64 1.32 -26.22
N GLU A 202 -2.14 0.09 -26.10
CA GLU A 202 -2.87 -1.03 -25.51
C GLU A 202 -3.20 -0.80 -24.04
N GLN A 203 -2.21 -0.33 -23.25
CA GLN A 203 -2.43 -0.02 -21.85
C GLN A 203 -3.49 1.09 -21.66
N ARG A 204 -3.45 2.14 -22.49
CA ARG A 204 -4.45 3.20 -22.48
C ARG A 204 -5.85 2.67 -22.81
N LYS A 205 -5.97 1.80 -23.80
CA LYS A 205 -7.22 1.14 -24.17
C LYS A 205 -7.76 0.31 -23.01
N THR A 206 -6.91 -0.48 -22.36
CA THR A 206 -7.29 -1.25 -21.18
C THR A 206 -7.82 -0.38 -20.05
N LEU A 207 -7.18 0.76 -19.75
CA LEU A 207 -7.64 1.69 -18.71
C LEU A 207 -9.03 2.25 -18.99
N LEU A 208 -9.36 2.49 -20.26
CA LEU A 208 -10.70 2.92 -20.71
C LEU A 208 -11.72 1.77 -20.60
N GLU A 209 -11.35 0.57 -21.03
CA GLU A 209 -12.23 -0.61 -21.04
C GLU A 209 -12.62 -1.07 -19.62
N ILE A 210 -11.66 -1.06 -18.67
CA ILE A 210 -11.91 -1.46 -17.27
C ILE A 210 -12.50 -0.32 -16.42
N GLY A 211 -12.70 0.87 -17.00
CA GLY A 211 -13.36 1.99 -16.34
C GLY A 211 -12.49 2.80 -15.37
N ILE A 212 -11.18 2.55 -15.30
CA ILE A 212 -10.25 3.39 -14.53
C ILE A 212 -10.18 4.80 -15.13
N VAL A 213 -10.33 4.92 -16.45
CA VAL A 213 -10.50 6.20 -17.13
C VAL A 213 -11.88 6.26 -17.77
N GLN A 214 -12.68 7.26 -17.43
CA GLN A 214 -13.99 7.53 -18.02
C GLN A 214 -14.06 8.98 -18.49
N SER A 215 -14.58 9.22 -19.68
CA SER A 215 -14.64 10.57 -20.26
C SER A 215 -13.29 11.31 -20.21
N ASN A 216 -12.21 10.57 -20.46
CA ASN A 216 -10.81 11.04 -20.37
C ASN A 216 -10.35 11.48 -18.98
N VAL A 217 -11.02 11.07 -17.90
CA VAL A 217 -10.67 11.41 -16.51
C VAL A 217 -10.45 10.13 -15.72
N PHE A 218 -9.38 10.09 -14.91
CA PHE A 218 -9.16 9.01 -13.95
C PHE A 218 -10.25 9.03 -12.87
N THR A 219 -10.93 7.91 -12.71
CA THR A 219 -12.00 7.72 -11.72
C THR A 219 -11.46 7.30 -10.35
N GLU A 220 -10.22 6.82 -10.33
CA GLU A 220 -9.47 6.42 -9.13
C GLU A 220 -7.98 6.69 -9.33
N ASP A 221 -7.21 6.62 -8.24
CA ASP A 221 -5.76 6.70 -8.28
C ASP A 221 -5.18 5.48 -9.01
N HIS A 222 -4.17 5.70 -9.87
CA HIS A 222 -3.57 4.63 -10.65
C HIS A 222 -2.03 4.66 -10.62
N VAL A 223 -1.42 3.51 -10.37
CA VAL A 223 0.04 3.36 -10.30
C VAL A 223 0.58 2.87 -11.64
N PHE A 224 1.48 3.64 -12.22
CA PHE A 224 2.25 3.29 -13.41
C PHE A 224 3.63 2.76 -13.05
N THR A 225 4.19 1.93 -13.92
CA THR A 225 5.54 1.34 -13.78
C THR A 225 6.67 2.35 -13.92
N SER A 226 6.38 3.58 -14.34
CA SER A 226 7.35 4.70 -14.36
C SER A 226 6.65 6.03 -14.62
N ALA A 227 7.30 7.12 -14.26
CA ALA A 227 6.87 8.48 -14.61
C ALA A 227 6.76 8.70 -16.14
N SER A 228 7.58 8.00 -16.92
CA SER A 228 7.55 8.09 -18.39
C SER A 228 6.37 7.31 -18.98
N ALA A 229 6.02 6.16 -18.42
CA ALA A 229 4.81 5.43 -18.80
C ALA A 229 3.56 6.27 -18.52
N ALA A 230 3.46 6.84 -17.31
CA ALA A 230 2.38 7.75 -16.92
C ALA A 230 2.26 8.93 -17.88
N ALA A 231 3.36 9.65 -18.11
CA ALA A 231 3.38 10.82 -18.99
C ALA A 231 2.99 10.47 -20.43
N SER A 232 3.50 9.34 -20.96
CA SER A 232 3.21 8.92 -22.34
C SER A 232 1.73 8.58 -22.53
N ILE A 233 1.14 7.86 -21.59
CA ILE A 233 -0.28 7.48 -21.62
C ILE A 233 -1.18 8.71 -21.45
N ILE A 234 -0.83 9.61 -20.53
CA ILE A 234 -1.62 10.82 -20.27
C ILE A 234 -1.57 11.78 -21.46
N LEU A 235 -0.36 12.05 -21.99
CA LEU A 235 -0.17 12.97 -23.11
C LEU A 235 -0.55 12.35 -24.47
N GLY A 236 -0.73 11.03 -24.56
CA GLY A 236 -1.04 10.34 -25.83
C GLY A 236 0.11 10.41 -26.84
N ARG A 237 1.36 10.53 -26.38
CA ARG A 237 2.59 10.54 -27.20
C ARG A 237 3.77 9.99 -26.45
N SER A 238 4.82 9.59 -27.14
CA SER A 238 6.10 9.23 -26.47
C SER A 238 6.60 10.43 -25.67
N SER A 239 6.91 10.22 -24.39
CA SER A 239 7.25 11.30 -23.45
C SER A 239 8.28 10.87 -22.43
N ASN A 240 9.17 11.78 -22.07
CA ASN A 240 10.12 11.58 -20.97
C ASN A 240 9.52 12.14 -19.68
N GLY A 241 8.96 11.25 -18.84
CA GLY A 241 8.30 11.64 -17.59
C GLY A 241 9.18 12.48 -16.67
N ARG A 242 10.49 12.25 -16.64
CA ARG A 242 11.41 13.06 -15.82
C ARG A 242 11.49 14.53 -16.24
N ARG A 243 11.12 14.85 -17.49
CA ARG A 243 11.07 16.22 -18.02
C ARG A 243 9.67 16.81 -18.07
N GLU A 244 8.65 15.96 -18.22
CA GLU A 244 7.26 16.38 -18.38
C GLU A 244 6.57 16.67 -17.05
N TRP A 245 6.86 15.88 -16.03
CA TRP A 245 6.35 16.11 -14.69
C TRP A 245 7.12 17.23 -14.02
N ALA A 246 6.44 18.30 -13.62
CA ALA A 246 7.04 19.46 -12.97
C ALA A 246 6.24 19.87 -11.73
N LYS A 247 6.93 20.38 -10.73
CA LYS A 247 6.32 20.99 -9.55
C LYS A 247 5.68 22.33 -9.90
N LEU A 248 4.88 22.89 -9.00
CA LEU A 248 4.29 24.23 -9.13
C LEU A 248 5.36 25.34 -9.35
N ASP A 249 6.55 25.17 -8.80
CA ASP A 249 7.68 26.09 -8.97
C ASP A 249 8.44 25.90 -10.31
N GLY A 250 7.99 24.98 -11.16
CA GLY A 250 8.58 24.67 -12.46
C GLY A 250 9.75 23.69 -12.45
N ARG A 251 10.22 23.24 -11.29
CA ARG A 251 11.27 22.21 -11.22
C ARG A 251 10.74 20.86 -11.69
N THR A 252 11.42 20.27 -12.66
CA THR A 252 11.04 18.95 -13.18
C THR A 252 11.42 17.82 -12.23
N LEU A 253 10.84 16.64 -12.46
CA LEU A 253 11.19 15.42 -11.72
C LEU A 253 12.69 15.10 -11.81
N ALA A 254 13.32 15.34 -12.96
CA ALA A 254 14.77 15.18 -13.13
C ALA A 254 15.60 16.13 -12.25
N GLN A 255 15.09 17.32 -11.98
CA GLN A 255 15.75 18.34 -11.16
C GLN A 255 15.49 18.19 -9.67
N SER A 256 14.55 17.35 -9.30
CA SER A 256 14.11 17.11 -7.91
C SER A 256 14.80 15.89 -7.26
N GLY A 257 15.79 15.29 -7.92
CA GLY A 257 16.61 14.20 -7.36
C GLY A 257 15.94 12.82 -7.37
N HIS A 258 14.86 12.66 -8.13
CA HIS A 258 14.13 11.39 -8.31
C HIS A 258 14.45 10.70 -9.64
#